data_38078ea6b7c301d5b95db9bb97855400
#
_entry.id   38078ea6b7c301d5b95db9bb97855400
#
_cell.length_a   1.000
_cell.length_b   1.000
_cell.length_c   1.000
_cell.angle_alpha   90.00
_cell.angle_beta   90.00
_cell.angle_gamma   90.00
#
_symmetry.space_group_name_H-M   'P 1'
#
loop_
_entity.id
_entity.type
_entity.pdbx_description
1 polymer ?
#
loop_
_entity_poly.entity_id
_entity_poly.type
_entity_poly.pdbx_seq_one_letter_code
_entity_poly.pdbx_strand_id
1 'polypeptide(L)'
;KIHDEMVAIEECIWQSLKIPYQKVNVCSGDLGNPAMKKFDLEAWVPTQQQYREVTSCSNMGEFQSRRLGIKYKNSQGKKEFVHTLNGTVIALSRCLIAIMENYQTKD
;
A
#
# COMPACT_ATOMS: atom_id res chain seq x y z
N LYS A 1 11.74 2.95 7.42
CA LYS A 1 12.05 1.55 7.77
C LYS A 1 10.78 0.70 7.83
N ILE A 2 9.88 0.89 8.82
CA ILE A 2 8.66 0.06 8.95
C ILE A 2 7.77 0.16 7.69
N HIS A 3 7.59 1.35 7.12
CA HIS A 3 6.87 1.53 5.86
C HIS A 3 7.44 0.65 4.72
N ASP A 4 8.75 0.59 4.59
CA ASP A 4 9.41 -0.22 3.56
C ASP A 4 9.26 -1.73 3.85
N GLU A 5 9.24 -2.13 5.13
CA GLU A 5 8.97 -3.50 5.56
C GLU A 5 7.53 -3.92 5.20
N MET A 6 6.54 -3.03 5.39
CA MET A 6 5.15 -3.28 5.00
C MET A 6 5.02 -3.46 3.48
N VAL A 7 5.65 -2.59 2.70
CA VAL A 7 5.67 -2.71 1.23
C VAL A 7 6.33 -4.02 0.79
N ALA A 8 7.42 -4.43 1.44
CA ALA A 8 8.09 -5.69 1.14
C ALA A 8 7.20 -6.92 1.40
N ILE A 9 6.35 -6.88 2.43
CA ILE A 9 5.37 -7.93 2.70
C ILE A 9 4.33 -8.00 1.58
N GLU A 10 3.81 -6.87 1.14
CA GLU A 10 2.89 -6.79 0.00
C GLU A 10 3.55 -7.38 -1.27
N GLU A 11 4.78 -6.97 -1.60
CA GLU A 11 5.53 -7.50 -2.74
C GLU A 11 5.75 -9.02 -2.64
N CYS A 12 6.06 -9.53 -1.45
CA CYS A 12 6.25 -10.96 -1.23
C CYS A 12 5.01 -11.79 -1.62
N ILE A 13 3.82 -11.30 -1.32
CA ILE A 13 2.55 -11.96 -1.68
C ILE A 13 2.40 -12.00 -3.20
N TRP A 14 2.57 -10.87 -3.89
CA TRP A 14 2.44 -10.79 -5.34
C TRP A 14 3.51 -11.62 -6.08
N GLN A 15 4.72 -11.68 -5.55
CA GLN A 15 5.77 -12.56 -6.04
C GLN A 15 5.40 -14.04 -5.87
N SER A 16 4.81 -14.41 -4.74
CA SER A 16 4.37 -15.79 -4.48
C SER A 16 3.22 -16.23 -5.40
N LEU A 17 2.35 -15.31 -5.79
CA LEU A 17 1.29 -15.54 -6.77
C LEU A 17 1.82 -15.64 -8.20
N LYS A 18 3.07 -15.25 -8.45
CA LYS A 18 3.69 -15.22 -9.78
C LYS A 18 2.90 -14.40 -10.81
N ILE A 19 2.25 -13.34 -10.36
CA ILE A 19 1.55 -12.39 -11.21
C ILE A 19 2.48 -11.20 -11.48
N PRO A 20 2.65 -10.76 -12.73
CA PRO A 20 3.43 -9.57 -13.04
C PRO A 20 2.86 -8.35 -12.32
N TYR A 21 3.72 -7.61 -11.62
CA TYR A 21 3.34 -6.38 -10.93
C TYR A 21 4.44 -5.33 -11.05
N GLN A 22 4.09 -4.09 -10.82
CA GLN A 22 5.03 -2.99 -10.66
C GLN A 22 4.76 -2.24 -9.36
N LYS A 23 5.82 -1.69 -8.79
CA LYS A 23 5.76 -0.82 -7.62
C LYS A 23 5.88 0.62 -8.05
N VAL A 24 4.88 1.42 -7.71
CA VAL A 24 4.81 2.84 -8.08
C VAL A 24 4.99 3.70 -6.84
N ASN A 25 5.94 4.62 -6.89
CA ASN A 25 6.03 5.69 -5.89
C ASN A 25 5.09 6.81 -6.34
N VAL A 26 3.99 6.98 -5.62
CA VAL A 26 2.94 7.92 -6.01
C VAL A 26 3.44 9.35 -5.85
N CYS A 27 3.32 10.14 -6.91
CA CYS A 27 3.75 11.54 -6.92
C CYS A 27 2.83 12.41 -6.04
N SER A 28 3.34 13.59 -5.66
CA SER A 28 2.63 14.51 -4.75
C SER A 28 1.25 14.94 -5.22
N GLY A 29 1.00 14.99 -6.52
CA GLY A 29 -0.31 15.33 -7.09
C GLY A 29 -1.40 14.29 -6.82
N ASP A 30 -1.03 13.01 -6.68
CA ASP A 30 -1.94 11.89 -6.49
C ASP A 30 -1.93 11.32 -5.07
N LEU A 31 -1.10 11.87 -4.16
CA LEU A 31 -0.98 11.37 -2.79
C LEU A 31 -2.27 11.50 -1.96
N GLY A 32 -3.17 12.39 -2.35
CA GLY A 32 -4.23 12.82 -1.45
C GLY A 32 -3.67 13.61 -0.24
N ASN A 33 -4.46 14.51 0.31
CA ASN A 33 -4.04 15.47 1.33
C ASN A 33 -3.32 14.91 2.57
N PRO A 34 -3.62 13.69 3.09
CA PRO A 34 -3.01 13.25 4.34
C PRO A 34 -1.71 12.47 4.22
N ALA A 35 -1.35 11.96 3.04
CA ALA A 35 -0.20 11.07 2.90
C ALA A 35 1.09 11.84 2.62
N MET A 36 2.17 11.51 3.36
CA MET A 36 3.51 12.05 3.12
C MET A 36 4.29 11.24 2.05
N LYS A 37 4.04 9.94 2.00
CA LYS A 37 4.67 9.00 1.06
C LYS A 37 3.75 7.82 0.85
N LYS A 38 3.56 7.41 -0.39
CA LYS A 38 2.70 6.29 -0.74
C LYS A 38 3.36 5.44 -1.81
N PHE A 39 3.34 4.12 -1.61
CA PHE A 39 3.64 3.15 -2.64
C PHE A 39 2.39 2.37 -2.99
N ASP A 40 2.14 2.23 -4.28
CA ASP A 40 1.11 1.36 -4.81
C ASP A 40 1.77 0.16 -5.50
N LEU A 41 1.18 -1.02 -5.35
CA LEU A 41 1.45 -2.15 -6.22
C LEU A 41 0.34 -2.24 -7.25
N GLU A 42 0.74 -2.37 -8.50
CA GLU A 42 -0.16 -2.50 -9.63
C GLU A 42 0.11 -3.83 -10.31
N ALA A 43 -0.92 -4.69 -10.42
CA ALA A 43 -0.82 -5.99 -11.09
C ALA A 43 -1.24 -5.86 -12.56
N TRP A 44 -0.63 -6.70 -13.39
CA TRP A 44 -0.97 -6.80 -14.80
C TRP A 44 -2.34 -7.43 -15.01
N VAL A 45 -3.17 -6.79 -15.83
CA VAL A 45 -4.50 -7.26 -16.22
C VAL A 45 -4.51 -7.50 -17.73
N PRO A 46 -4.40 -8.77 -18.17
CA PRO A 46 -4.24 -9.11 -19.59
C PRO A 46 -5.35 -8.60 -20.51
N THR A 47 -6.61 -8.68 -20.11
CA THR A 47 -7.72 -8.22 -20.95
C THR A 47 -7.74 -6.71 -21.16
N GLN A 48 -7.22 -5.96 -20.20
CA GLN A 48 -7.11 -4.50 -20.26
C GLN A 48 -5.76 -4.03 -20.83
N GLN A 49 -4.79 -4.94 -20.93
CA GLN A 49 -3.42 -4.64 -21.34
C GLN A 49 -2.79 -3.48 -20.58
N GLN A 50 -3.00 -3.45 -19.26
CA GLN A 50 -2.46 -2.43 -18.38
C GLN A 50 -2.31 -2.94 -16.95
N TYR A 51 -1.48 -2.23 -16.18
CA TYR A 51 -1.37 -2.42 -14.73
C TYR A 51 -2.51 -1.72 -14.01
N ARG A 52 -3.04 -2.38 -12.98
CA ARG A 52 -4.09 -1.83 -12.12
C ARG A 52 -3.68 -1.92 -10.66
N GLU A 53 -3.94 -0.87 -9.90
CA GLU A 53 -3.67 -0.85 -8.46
C GLU A 53 -4.39 -1.98 -7.75
N VAL A 54 -3.64 -2.75 -6.96
CA VAL A 54 -4.15 -3.88 -6.18
C VAL A 54 -3.91 -3.72 -4.69
N THR A 55 -2.85 -3.03 -4.30
CA THR A 55 -2.56 -2.68 -2.89
C THR A 55 -1.93 -1.32 -2.81
N SER A 56 -2.01 -0.69 -1.64
CA SER A 56 -1.31 0.55 -1.34
C SER A 56 -0.77 0.55 0.07
N CYS A 57 0.34 1.25 0.28
CA CYS A 57 0.94 1.46 1.59
C CYS A 57 1.37 2.91 1.75
N SER A 58 0.80 3.59 2.74
CA SER A 58 0.97 5.02 2.96
C SER A 58 1.63 5.34 4.30
N ASN A 59 2.52 6.31 4.29
CA ASN A 59 2.97 7.00 5.50
C ASN A 59 2.09 8.24 5.67
N MET A 60 1.31 8.27 6.74
CA MET A 60 0.33 9.33 7.03
C MET A 60 0.92 10.47 7.88
N GLY A 61 2.19 10.36 8.29
CA GLY A 61 2.77 11.32 9.22
C GLY A 61 1.93 11.46 10.49
N GLU A 62 1.69 12.69 10.91
CA GLU A 62 0.88 13.00 12.10
C GLU A 62 -0.61 13.27 11.80
N PHE A 63 -1.04 13.17 10.56
CA PHE A 63 -2.38 13.56 10.17
C PHE A 63 -3.49 12.85 10.96
N GLN A 64 -3.40 11.54 11.05
CA GLN A 64 -4.39 10.74 11.78
C GLN A 64 -4.25 10.90 13.29
N SER A 65 -3.03 10.89 13.80
CA SER A 65 -2.78 11.02 15.25
C SER A 65 -3.22 12.36 15.81
N ARG A 66 -3.09 13.45 15.04
CA ARG A 66 -3.61 14.77 15.45
C ARG A 66 -5.12 14.78 15.59
N ARG A 67 -5.83 14.14 14.65
CA ARG A 67 -7.30 14.04 14.66
C ARG A 67 -7.81 13.15 15.78
N LEU A 68 -7.10 12.06 16.07
CA LEU A 68 -7.48 11.07 17.09
C LEU A 68 -6.90 11.37 18.47
N GLY A 69 -6.02 12.37 18.59
CA GLY A 69 -5.37 12.73 19.84
C GLY A 69 -4.34 11.69 20.32
N ILE A 70 -3.77 10.89 19.41
CA ILE A 70 -2.82 9.83 19.76
C ILE A 70 -1.41 10.40 19.94
N LYS A 71 -0.91 10.32 21.17
CA LYS A 71 0.40 10.86 21.55
C LYS A 71 1.23 9.81 22.30
N TYR A 72 2.54 9.96 22.24
CA TYR A 72 3.48 9.22 23.06
C TYR A 72 4.36 10.17 23.89
N LYS A 73 4.99 9.64 24.91
CA LYS A 73 6.04 10.38 25.64
C LYS A 73 7.39 10.01 25.06
N ASN A 74 8.14 11.00 24.62
CA ASN A 74 9.50 10.80 24.15
C ASN A 74 10.47 10.55 25.33
N SER A 75 11.74 10.31 25.03
CA SER A 75 12.81 10.05 26.02
C SER A 75 13.00 11.20 27.01
N GLN A 76 12.57 12.41 26.68
CA GLN A 76 12.61 13.60 27.55
C GLN A 76 11.31 13.82 28.34
N GLY A 77 10.35 12.90 28.25
CA GLY A 77 9.04 12.99 28.91
C GLY A 77 8.04 13.94 28.23
N LYS A 78 8.39 14.53 27.08
CA LYS A 78 7.52 15.43 26.33
C LYS A 78 6.50 14.62 25.50
N LYS A 79 5.26 15.06 25.48
CA LYS A 79 4.20 14.45 24.66
C LYS A 79 4.33 14.92 23.20
N GLU A 80 4.39 13.98 22.27
CA GLU A 80 4.43 14.20 20.83
C GLU A 80 3.39 13.35 20.11
N PHE A 81 2.91 13.80 18.94
CA PHE A 81 2.03 13.00 18.11
C PHE A 81 2.80 11.84 17.47
N VAL A 82 2.14 10.68 17.36
CA VAL A 82 2.72 9.54 16.66
C VAL A 82 2.59 9.72 15.14
N HIS A 83 3.52 9.14 14.40
CA HIS A 83 3.36 8.92 12.97
C HIS A 83 2.62 7.61 12.74
N THR A 84 1.69 7.59 11.80
CA THR A 84 0.93 6.40 11.48
C THR A 84 1.25 5.90 10.07
N LEU A 85 1.15 4.60 9.90
CA LEU A 85 1.24 3.93 8.61
C LEU A 85 -0.10 3.25 8.32
N ASN A 86 -0.46 3.16 7.05
CA ASN A 86 -1.65 2.48 6.59
C ASN A 86 -1.28 1.62 5.38
N GLY A 87 -1.69 0.36 5.38
CA GLY A 87 -1.42 -0.53 4.26
C GLY A 87 -2.53 -1.56 4.10
N THR A 88 -2.85 -1.85 2.84
CA THR A 88 -3.76 -2.93 2.47
C THR A 88 -2.93 -4.09 1.93
N VAL A 89 -2.87 -5.19 2.67
CA VAL A 89 -2.11 -6.37 2.24
C VAL A 89 -2.77 -7.03 1.03
N ILE A 90 -4.09 -7.22 1.08
CA ILE A 90 -4.89 -7.81 0.01
C ILE A 90 -6.22 -7.05 -0.09
N ALA A 91 -6.45 -6.41 -1.21
CA ALA A 91 -7.78 -5.97 -1.61
C ALA A 91 -8.47 -7.16 -2.29
N LEU A 92 -9.32 -7.88 -1.57
CA LEU A 92 -9.82 -9.22 -1.95
C LEU A 92 -10.37 -9.26 -3.37
N SER A 93 -11.27 -8.35 -3.73
CA SER A 93 -11.87 -8.30 -5.07
C SER A 93 -10.84 -8.07 -6.18
N ARG A 94 -9.91 -7.15 -5.98
CA ARG A 94 -8.85 -6.85 -6.96
C ARG A 94 -7.86 -8.00 -7.09
N CYS A 95 -7.53 -8.67 -5.99
CA CYS A 95 -6.68 -9.85 -5.98
C CYS A 95 -7.32 -11.00 -6.76
N LEU A 96 -8.60 -11.27 -6.54
CA LEU A 96 -9.35 -12.29 -7.26
C LEU A 96 -9.39 -12.00 -8.76
N ILE A 97 -9.65 -10.75 -9.15
CA ILE A 97 -9.62 -10.35 -10.56
C ILE A 97 -8.24 -10.62 -11.17
N ALA A 98 -7.17 -10.21 -10.49
CA ALA A 98 -5.81 -10.43 -11.00
C ALA A 98 -5.46 -11.92 -11.15
N ILE A 99 -5.88 -12.78 -10.21
CA ILE A 99 -5.69 -14.23 -10.29
C ILE A 99 -6.47 -14.80 -11.48
N MET A 100 -7.75 -14.49 -11.60
CA MET A 100 -8.58 -14.98 -12.69
C MET A 100 -8.04 -14.53 -14.04
N GLU A 101 -7.71 -13.25 -14.18
CA GLU A 101 -7.17 -12.68 -15.42
C GLU A 101 -5.86 -13.35 -15.90
N ASN A 102 -4.97 -13.69 -14.96
CA ASN A 102 -3.67 -14.25 -15.29
C ASN A 102 -3.66 -15.79 -15.36
N TYR A 103 -4.61 -16.47 -14.73
CA TYR A 103 -4.60 -17.94 -14.58
C TYR A 103 -5.81 -18.65 -15.17
N GLN A 104 -6.80 -17.92 -15.69
CA GLN A 104 -7.94 -18.57 -16.32
C GLN A 104 -7.51 -19.37 -17.57
N THR A 105 -8.12 -20.49 -17.78
CA THR A 105 -7.97 -21.34 -18.95
C THR A 105 -9.29 -21.43 -19.71
N LYS A 106 -9.27 -21.99 -20.91
CA LYS A 106 -10.49 -22.16 -21.72
C LYS A 106 -11.34 -23.36 -21.30
N ASP A 107 -10.83 -24.17 -20.38
CA ASP A 107 -11.45 -25.44 -19.98
C ASP A 107 -12.20 -25.28 -18.65
#